data_a125839f87a24c68e15065d8fe20fd51
#
_entry.id   a125839f87a24c68e15065d8fe20fd51
#
_cell.length_a   1.000
_cell.length_b   1.000
_cell.length_c   1.000
_cell.angle_alpha   90.00
_cell.angle_beta   90.00
_cell.angle_gamma   90.00
#
_symmetry.space_group_name_H-M   'P 1'
#
loop_
_entity.id
_entity.type
_entity.pdbx_description
1 polymer ?
#
loop_
_entity_poly.entity_id
_entity_poly.type
_entity_poly.pdbx_seq_one_letter_code
_entity_poly.pdbx_strand_id
1 'polypeptide(L)'
;EDELKKIKGVKEVQVDFITQSILLDAENDDAARKVIKAAGRFEKVKVLNGDKAVAKKETHLKEILQIVVAALFFAPGFILEHFIDGKAAQIASYVLFAVAYFTVGYPVLISTAKNIAKGKIFDENFLMTVASLGAVCLKEFGEGVAVMLLYQLGELLQGIAVGASRRSVSDLMDLKSETATVLDDGEQKSVSPESLKIGDIVLVKAGEKVPADGVLLSKTASLDTKSLTGESALRDVGEGGELLSGCINAGGVFEMKIARAYEDSAVAKILDLVENSSSKKAAPEKFITKFAKYYTPVVCCLAAAIALIVPVVLGLANGGGYGGYFRRWINTALNFLVISCPCALIISVPLTYFSGIGSCARNGIL
;
A
#
# COMPACT_ATOMS: atom_id res chain seq x y z
N GLU A 1 -13.13 -1.96 8.16
CA GLU A 1 -13.24 -1.63 9.59
C GLU A 1 -14.72 -1.57 10.01
N ASP A 2 -15.54 -0.70 9.37
CA ASP A 2 -16.96 -0.53 9.73
C ASP A 2 -17.80 -1.81 9.60
N GLU A 3 -17.46 -2.71 8.68
CA GLU A 3 -18.11 -4.03 8.56
C GLU A 3 -17.64 -5.00 9.64
N LEU A 4 -16.38 -4.91 10.05
CA LEU A 4 -15.80 -5.77 11.07
C LEU A 4 -16.29 -5.39 12.48
N LYS A 5 -16.50 -4.09 12.76
CA LYS A 5 -17.08 -3.59 14.01
C LYS A 5 -18.53 -4.05 14.23
N LYS A 6 -19.26 -4.42 13.16
CA LYS A 6 -20.64 -4.93 13.27
C LYS A 6 -20.75 -6.39 13.70
N ILE A 7 -19.63 -7.11 13.76
CA ILE A 7 -19.61 -8.52 14.15
C ILE A 7 -19.82 -8.65 15.66
N LYS A 8 -20.84 -9.38 16.05
CA LYS A 8 -21.22 -9.58 17.46
C LYS A 8 -20.08 -10.26 18.25
N GLY A 9 -19.62 -9.64 19.33
CA GLY A 9 -18.52 -10.13 20.17
C GLY A 9 -17.14 -9.48 19.85
N VAL A 10 -17.11 -8.48 18.98
CA VAL A 10 -15.93 -7.64 18.74
C VAL A 10 -16.04 -6.41 19.62
N LYS A 11 -15.04 -6.19 20.48
CA LYS A 11 -14.95 -4.98 21.33
C LYS A 11 -14.32 -3.84 20.55
N GLU A 12 -13.19 -4.11 19.95
CA GLU A 12 -12.46 -3.13 19.17
C GLU A 12 -11.79 -3.80 17.94
N VAL A 13 -11.84 -3.12 16.83
CA VAL A 13 -11.12 -3.50 15.59
C VAL A 13 -10.47 -2.26 15.04
N GLN A 14 -9.17 -2.32 14.90
CA GLN A 14 -8.37 -1.29 14.30
C GLN A 14 -7.64 -1.87 13.10
N VAL A 15 -7.78 -1.22 11.96
CA VAL A 15 -7.07 -1.62 10.72
C VAL A 15 -5.94 -0.65 10.51
N ASP A 16 -4.72 -1.13 10.68
CA ASP A 16 -3.52 -0.35 10.37
C ASP A 16 -3.12 -0.56 8.90
N PHE A 17 -3.24 0.50 8.12
CA PHE A 17 -2.89 0.50 6.70
C PHE A 17 -1.38 0.59 6.44
N ILE A 18 -0.60 1.01 7.43
CA ILE A 18 0.87 1.13 7.31
C ILE A 18 1.50 -0.24 7.45
N THR A 19 1.17 -0.93 8.53
CA THR A 19 1.68 -2.29 8.81
C THR A 19 0.90 -3.39 8.10
N GLN A 20 -0.22 -3.05 7.43
CA GLN A 20 -1.16 -4.01 6.83
C GLN A 20 -1.66 -5.05 7.85
N SER A 21 -1.87 -4.61 9.08
CA SER A 21 -2.32 -5.45 10.18
C SER A 21 -3.71 -5.07 10.66
N ILE A 22 -4.38 -6.01 11.31
CA ILE A 22 -5.66 -5.81 11.95
C ILE A 22 -5.47 -6.15 13.42
N LEU A 23 -5.55 -5.13 14.27
CA LEU A 23 -5.63 -5.31 15.71
C LEU A 23 -7.08 -5.60 16.07
N LEU A 24 -7.28 -6.69 16.79
CA LEU A 24 -8.61 -7.19 17.14
C LEU A 24 -8.68 -7.47 18.62
N ASP A 25 -9.55 -6.77 19.33
CA ASP A 25 -10.02 -7.15 20.66
C ASP A 25 -11.40 -7.84 20.55
N ALA A 26 -11.46 -9.11 20.86
CA ALA A 26 -12.66 -9.93 20.76
C ALA A 26 -12.93 -10.68 22.07
N GLU A 27 -14.20 -10.70 22.49
CA GLU A 27 -14.61 -11.39 23.72
C GLU A 27 -14.43 -12.89 23.66
N ASN A 28 -14.50 -13.50 22.45
CA ASN A 28 -14.45 -14.95 22.24
C ASN A 28 -13.69 -15.28 20.94
N ASP A 29 -13.01 -16.44 20.95
CA ASP A 29 -12.32 -17.01 19.78
C ASP A 29 -13.22 -17.16 18.54
N ASP A 30 -14.52 -17.32 18.73
CA ASP A 30 -15.51 -17.46 17.66
C ASP A 30 -15.74 -16.12 16.93
N ALA A 31 -15.68 -14.99 17.66
CA ALA A 31 -15.74 -13.65 17.10
C ALA A 31 -14.44 -13.34 16.29
N ALA A 32 -13.27 -13.71 16.84
CA ALA A 32 -11.99 -13.56 16.15
C ALA A 32 -11.98 -14.36 14.83
N ARG A 33 -12.44 -15.61 14.81
CA ARG A 33 -12.55 -16.43 13.60
C ARG A 33 -13.49 -15.82 12.56
N LYS A 34 -14.61 -15.21 12.99
CA LYS A 34 -15.55 -14.53 12.09
C LYS A 34 -14.91 -13.29 11.45
N VAL A 35 -14.13 -12.50 12.23
CA VAL A 35 -13.39 -11.36 11.72
C VAL A 35 -12.32 -11.80 10.72
N ILE A 36 -11.54 -12.84 11.03
CA ILE A 36 -10.55 -13.41 10.12
C ILE A 36 -11.19 -13.87 8.80
N LYS A 37 -12.34 -14.55 8.88
CA LYS A 37 -13.09 -15.00 7.70
C LYS A 37 -13.68 -13.84 6.90
N ALA A 38 -14.15 -12.79 7.56
CA ALA A 38 -14.64 -11.57 6.94
C ALA A 38 -13.52 -10.78 6.28
N ALA A 39 -12.40 -10.58 6.98
CA ALA A 39 -11.21 -9.95 6.44
C ALA A 39 -10.61 -10.74 5.26
N GLY A 40 -10.58 -12.06 5.34
CA GLY A 40 -10.11 -12.96 4.28
C GLY A 40 -10.94 -12.92 2.98
N ARG A 41 -12.14 -12.30 3.00
CA ARG A 41 -12.92 -12.02 1.78
C ARG A 41 -12.34 -10.83 0.98
N PHE A 42 -11.61 -9.96 1.65
CA PHE A 42 -11.02 -8.77 1.02
C PHE A 42 -9.56 -9.00 0.65
N GLU A 43 -8.79 -9.68 1.51
CA GLU A 43 -7.37 -9.95 1.31
C GLU A 43 -6.94 -11.24 2.02
N LYS A 44 -5.78 -11.83 1.63
CA LYS A 44 -5.24 -13.02 2.30
C LYS A 44 -4.70 -12.64 3.68
N VAL A 45 -5.47 -12.93 4.72
CA VAL A 45 -5.10 -12.68 6.12
C VAL A 45 -4.23 -13.82 6.63
N LYS A 46 -3.06 -13.49 7.19
CA LYS A 46 -2.24 -14.39 8.02
C LYS A 46 -2.49 -14.05 9.49
N VAL A 47 -2.90 -15.03 10.26
CA VAL A 47 -3.02 -14.88 11.72
C VAL A 47 -1.62 -14.98 12.32
N LEU A 48 -1.19 -13.94 13.02
CA LEU A 48 0.04 -13.91 13.79
C LEU A 48 -0.39 -13.86 15.26
N ASN A 49 -0.03 -14.88 16.04
CA ASN A 49 -0.19 -14.86 17.48
C ASN A 49 1.04 -14.15 18.08
N GLY A 50 0.86 -12.91 18.51
CA GLY A 50 1.91 -12.07 19.08
C GLY A 50 2.43 -10.96 18.16
N ASP A 51 3.09 -9.99 18.71
CA ASP A 51 3.46 -8.66 18.19
C ASP A 51 4.35 -8.57 16.92
N LYS A 52 4.33 -9.54 16.04
CA LYS A 52 5.15 -9.49 14.81
C LYS A 52 4.34 -9.28 13.55
N ALA A 53 3.90 -8.04 13.33
CA ALA A 53 3.55 -7.58 12.00
C ALA A 53 4.84 -7.21 11.24
N VAL A 54 5.55 -8.21 10.73
CA VAL A 54 6.68 -7.96 9.82
C VAL A 54 6.11 -7.48 8.51
N ALA A 55 6.31 -6.21 8.20
CA ALA A 55 6.01 -5.64 6.89
C ALA A 55 6.70 -6.51 5.82
N LYS A 56 5.91 -7.28 5.08
CA LYS A 56 6.42 -8.16 4.03
C LYS A 56 6.99 -7.27 2.93
N LYS A 57 8.26 -7.46 2.61
CA LYS A 57 8.92 -6.81 1.47
C LYS A 57 8.09 -7.13 0.22
N GLU A 58 7.26 -6.19 -0.22
CA GLU A 58 6.50 -6.34 -1.45
C GLU A 58 7.49 -6.38 -2.62
N THR A 59 7.58 -7.52 -3.26
CA THR A 59 8.43 -7.71 -4.42
C THR A 59 7.55 -7.61 -5.65
N HIS A 60 7.58 -6.47 -6.33
CA HIS A 60 6.83 -6.21 -7.58
C HIS A 60 7.37 -6.99 -8.79
N LEU A 61 8.21 -8.01 -8.55
CA LEU A 61 8.88 -8.78 -9.59
C LEU A 61 7.89 -9.45 -10.55
N LYS A 62 6.76 -9.95 -10.03
CA LYS A 62 5.72 -10.60 -10.85
C LYS A 62 5.01 -9.60 -11.77
N GLU A 63 4.71 -8.41 -11.25
CA GLU A 63 4.06 -7.32 -12.01
C GLU A 63 5.00 -6.82 -13.11
N ILE A 64 6.26 -6.58 -12.75
CA ILE A 64 7.30 -6.20 -13.72
C ILE A 64 7.44 -7.26 -14.82
N LEU A 65 7.51 -8.55 -14.45
CA LEU A 65 7.63 -9.64 -15.42
C LEU A 65 6.41 -9.71 -16.34
N GLN A 66 5.20 -9.53 -15.81
CA GLN A 66 3.97 -9.51 -16.63
C GLN A 66 3.97 -8.37 -17.64
N ILE A 67 4.35 -7.15 -17.22
CA ILE A 67 4.43 -5.99 -18.11
C ILE A 67 5.50 -6.20 -19.19
N VAL A 68 6.68 -6.69 -18.80
CA VAL A 68 7.78 -6.95 -19.76
C VAL A 68 7.39 -8.01 -20.79
N VAL A 69 6.78 -9.12 -20.34
CA VAL A 69 6.31 -10.17 -21.24
C VAL A 69 5.23 -9.63 -22.18
N ALA A 70 4.24 -8.90 -21.66
CA ALA A 70 3.20 -8.32 -22.51
C ALA A 70 3.76 -7.31 -23.52
N ALA A 71 4.72 -6.48 -23.13
CA ALA A 71 5.39 -5.53 -24.03
C ALA A 71 6.19 -6.26 -25.13
N LEU A 72 6.81 -7.39 -24.78
CA LEU A 72 7.56 -8.22 -25.72
C LEU A 72 6.68 -8.86 -26.82
N PHE A 73 5.42 -9.15 -26.52
CA PHE A 73 4.43 -9.59 -27.51
C PHE A 73 3.74 -8.41 -28.22
N PHE A 74 3.53 -7.30 -27.53
CA PHE A 74 2.89 -6.12 -28.09
C PHE A 74 3.75 -5.48 -29.20
N ALA A 75 5.04 -5.27 -28.96
CA ALA A 75 5.91 -4.58 -29.91
C ALA A 75 6.01 -5.27 -31.30
N PRO A 76 6.24 -6.60 -31.40
CA PRO A 76 6.18 -7.28 -32.68
C PRO A 76 4.78 -7.27 -33.32
N GLY A 77 3.71 -7.39 -32.50
CA GLY A 77 2.34 -7.28 -32.99
C GLY A 77 2.07 -5.93 -33.65
N PHE A 78 2.52 -4.85 -33.03
CA PHE A 78 2.40 -3.50 -33.56
C PHE A 78 3.20 -3.29 -34.85
N ILE A 79 4.43 -3.83 -34.92
CA ILE A 79 5.26 -3.79 -36.12
C ILE A 79 4.58 -4.56 -37.27
N LEU A 80 4.08 -5.77 -37.02
CA LEU A 80 3.37 -6.56 -38.01
C LEU A 80 2.14 -5.88 -38.55
N GLU A 81 1.37 -5.22 -37.66
CA GLU A 81 0.13 -4.52 -38.06
C GLU A 81 0.39 -3.29 -38.94
N HIS A 82 1.47 -2.50 -38.66
CA HIS A 82 1.71 -1.21 -39.30
C HIS A 82 2.72 -1.23 -40.44
N PHE A 83 3.65 -2.21 -40.46
CA PHE A 83 4.77 -2.21 -41.39
C PHE A 83 4.76 -3.39 -42.39
N ILE A 84 3.91 -4.40 -42.14
CA ILE A 84 3.91 -5.60 -43.01
C ILE A 84 2.50 -5.85 -43.54
N ASP A 85 2.31 -5.63 -44.85
CA ASP A 85 1.05 -5.92 -45.50
C ASP A 85 0.90 -7.43 -45.76
N GLY A 86 -0.26 -7.99 -45.40
CA GLY A 86 -0.60 -9.38 -45.71
C GLY A 86 -1.55 -10.00 -44.67
N LYS A 87 -2.45 -10.88 -45.14
CA LYS A 87 -3.40 -11.57 -44.25
C LYS A 87 -2.71 -12.41 -43.18
N ALA A 88 -1.57 -13.00 -43.50
CA ALA A 88 -0.80 -13.79 -42.52
C ALA A 88 -0.18 -12.91 -41.44
N ALA A 89 0.36 -11.74 -41.76
CA ALA A 89 0.89 -10.78 -40.81
C ALA A 89 -0.22 -10.23 -39.90
N GLN A 90 -1.41 -9.95 -40.46
CA GLN A 90 -2.57 -9.49 -39.69
C GLN A 90 -3.09 -10.54 -38.72
N ILE A 91 -3.15 -11.82 -39.13
CA ILE A 91 -3.54 -12.89 -38.21
C ILE A 91 -2.49 -13.07 -37.10
N ALA A 92 -1.20 -13.02 -37.45
CA ALA A 92 -0.11 -13.12 -36.48
C ALA A 92 -0.13 -11.97 -35.48
N SER A 93 -0.37 -10.71 -35.92
CA SER A 93 -0.49 -9.56 -35.01
C SER A 93 -1.66 -9.74 -34.03
N TYR A 94 -2.81 -10.23 -34.50
CA TYR A 94 -3.97 -10.48 -33.61
C TYR A 94 -3.67 -11.55 -32.55
N VAL A 95 -2.95 -12.61 -32.90
CA VAL A 95 -2.53 -13.63 -31.94
C VAL A 95 -1.58 -13.05 -30.89
N LEU A 96 -0.59 -12.25 -31.33
CA LEU A 96 0.36 -11.58 -30.44
C LEU A 96 -0.36 -10.61 -29.48
N PHE A 97 -1.28 -9.82 -29.98
CA PHE A 97 -2.10 -8.92 -29.16
C PHE A 97 -2.99 -9.68 -28.18
N ALA A 98 -3.59 -10.80 -28.58
CA ALA A 98 -4.38 -11.63 -27.66
C ALA A 98 -3.51 -12.14 -26.51
N VAL A 99 -2.31 -12.68 -26.80
CA VAL A 99 -1.38 -13.13 -25.76
C VAL A 99 -0.97 -11.99 -24.84
N ALA A 100 -0.62 -10.83 -25.38
CA ALA A 100 -0.25 -9.64 -24.60
C ALA A 100 -1.42 -9.19 -23.72
N TYR A 101 -2.64 -9.10 -24.29
CA TYR A 101 -3.85 -8.68 -23.58
C TYR A 101 -4.18 -9.58 -22.39
N PHE A 102 -4.18 -10.89 -22.59
CA PHE A 102 -4.45 -11.83 -21.50
C PHE A 102 -3.35 -11.83 -20.45
N THR A 103 -2.09 -11.62 -20.83
CA THR A 103 -0.97 -11.57 -19.88
C THR A 103 -1.10 -10.36 -18.94
N VAL A 104 -1.38 -9.17 -19.49
CA VAL A 104 -1.42 -7.94 -18.70
C VAL A 104 -2.82 -7.62 -18.16
N GLY A 105 -3.89 -8.00 -18.89
CA GLY A 105 -5.28 -7.67 -18.53
C GLY A 105 -5.91 -8.63 -17.51
N TYR A 106 -5.41 -9.87 -17.41
CA TYR A 106 -5.96 -10.89 -16.52
C TYR A 106 -6.22 -10.41 -15.06
N PRO A 107 -5.28 -9.73 -14.38
CA PRO A 107 -5.52 -9.27 -13.01
C PRO A 107 -6.64 -8.23 -12.93
N VAL A 108 -6.70 -7.32 -13.91
CA VAL A 108 -7.70 -6.24 -13.98
C VAL A 108 -9.09 -6.82 -14.24
N LEU A 109 -9.22 -7.72 -15.21
CA LEU A 109 -10.47 -8.37 -15.55
C LEU A 109 -11.05 -9.15 -14.36
N ILE A 110 -10.23 -9.90 -13.63
CA ILE A 110 -10.67 -10.63 -12.43
C ILE A 110 -11.04 -9.69 -11.31
N SER A 111 -10.27 -8.62 -11.10
CA SER A 111 -10.57 -7.61 -10.08
C SER A 111 -11.92 -6.96 -10.37
N THR A 112 -12.15 -6.55 -11.61
CA THR A 112 -13.43 -5.99 -12.06
C THR A 112 -14.58 -6.94 -11.83
N ALA A 113 -14.46 -8.20 -12.25
CA ALA A 113 -15.50 -9.21 -12.06
C ALA A 113 -15.83 -9.41 -10.56
N LYS A 114 -14.82 -9.46 -9.70
CA LYS A 114 -15.00 -9.58 -8.24
C LYS A 114 -15.66 -8.33 -7.65
N ASN A 115 -15.28 -7.13 -8.11
CA ASN A 115 -15.83 -5.87 -7.60
C ASN A 115 -17.29 -5.69 -8.03
N ILE A 116 -17.65 -6.07 -9.26
CA ILE A 116 -19.05 -6.13 -9.73
C ILE A 116 -19.86 -7.10 -8.87
N ALA A 117 -19.34 -8.31 -8.60
CA ALA A 117 -20.02 -9.30 -7.76
C ALA A 117 -20.23 -8.81 -6.31
N LYS A 118 -19.40 -7.87 -5.83
CA LYS A 118 -19.53 -7.22 -4.51
C LYS A 118 -20.39 -5.94 -4.55
N GLY A 119 -21.01 -5.60 -5.69
CA GLY A 119 -21.81 -4.38 -5.85
C GLY A 119 -21.01 -3.08 -6.01
N LYS A 120 -19.69 -3.16 -6.18
CA LYS A 120 -18.81 -2.02 -6.49
C LYS A 120 -18.58 -1.97 -7.98
N ILE A 121 -19.50 -1.35 -8.73
CA ILE A 121 -19.48 -1.39 -10.20
C ILE A 121 -18.57 -0.30 -10.77
N PHE A 122 -18.60 0.90 -10.18
CA PHE A 122 -17.93 2.07 -10.74
C PHE A 122 -16.58 2.31 -10.05
N ASP A 123 -15.58 1.49 -10.38
CA ASP A 123 -14.19 1.68 -10.00
C ASP A 123 -13.29 1.91 -11.23
N GLU A 124 -12.03 2.19 -11.01
CA GLU A 124 -11.04 2.39 -12.08
C GLU A 124 -10.82 1.14 -12.94
N ASN A 125 -10.83 -0.05 -12.32
CA ASN A 125 -10.70 -1.32 -13.03
C ASN A 125 -11.86 -1.53 -14.00
N PHE A 126 -13.07 -1.12 -13.63
CA PHE A 126 -14.24 -1.17 -14.49
C PHE A 126 -14.08 -0.28 -15.73
N LEU A 127 -13.62 0.97 -15.54
CA LEU A 127 -13.39 1.89 -16.66
C LEU A 127 -12.38 1.33 -17.66
N MET A 128 -11.23 0.81 -17.16
CA MET A 128 -10.20 0.23 -17.99
C MET A 128 -10.66 -1.04 -18.69
N THR A 129 -11.44 -1.88 -18.01
CA THR A 129 -12.03 -3.09 -18.59
C THR A 129 -13.00 -2.75 -19.71
N VAL A 130 -13.91 -1.78 -19.51
CA VAL A 130 -14.88 -1.37 -20.53
C VAL A 130 -14.17 -0.77 -21.75
N ALA A 131 -13.20 0.11 -21.52
CA ALA A 131 -12.44 0.74 -22.60
C ALA A 131 -11.65 -0.28 -23.42
N SER A 132 -10.90 -1.18 -22.77
CA SER A 132 -10.07 -2.17 -23.47
C SER A 132 -10.90 -3.25 -24.19
N LEU A 133 -11.97 -3.76 -23.55
CA LEU A 133 -12.87 -4.71 -24.21
C LEU A 133 -13.64 -4.04 -25.36
N GLY A 134 -14.03 -2.78 -25.19
CA GLY A 134 -14.66 -2.00 -26.26
C GLY A 134 -13.75 -1.85 -27.47
N ALA A 135 -12.47 -1.53 -27.28
CA ALA A 135 -11.47 -1.48 -28.35
C ALA A 135 -11.33 -2.83 -29.05
N VAL A 136 -11.26 -3.94 -28.29
CA VAL A 136 -11.24 -5.29 -28.85
C VAL A 136 -12.48 -5.60 -29.68
N CYS A 137 -13.68 -5.20 -29.23
CA CYS A 137 -14.94 -5.37 -29.98
C CYS A 137 -14.96 -4.56 -31.29
N LEU A 138 -14.32 -3.41 -31.32
CA LEU A 138 -14.16 -2.58 -32.51
C LEU A 138 -13.04 -3.06 -33.44
N LYS A 139 -12.35 -4.15 -33.07
CA LYS A 139 -11.17 -4.72 -33.77
C LYS A 139 -9.91 -3.84 -33.68
N GLU A 140 -9.87 -2.91 -32.76
CA GLU A 140 -8.71 -2.09 -32.44
C GLU A 140 -7.88 -2.80 -31.34
N PHE A 141 -7.35 -3.99 -31.68
CA PHE A 141 -6.69 -4.87 -30.71
C PHE A 141 -5.45 -4.22 -30.09
N GLY A 142 -4.65 -3.52 -30.91
CA GLY A 142 -3.46 -2.79 -30.46
C GLY A 142 -3.80 -1.72 -29.41
N GLU A 143 -4.88 -0.94 -29.62
CA GLU A 143 -5.34 0.05 -28.66
C GLU A 143 -5.75 -0.60 -27.33
N GLY A 144 -6.52 -1.70 -27.39
CA GLY A 144 -6.96 -2.42 -26.20
C GLY A 144 -5.78 -2.93 -25.35
N VAL A 145 -4.72 -3.44 -25.96
CA VAL A 145 -3.49 -3.88 -25.27
C VAL A 145 -2.73 -2.69 -24.71
N ALA A 146 -2.58 -1.61 -25.50
CA ALA A 146 -1.87 -0.40 -25.06
C ALA A 146 -2.50 0.21 -23.81
N VAL A 147 -3.85 0.30 -23.76
CA VAL A 147 -4.59 0.77 -22.59
C VAL A 147 -4.26 -0.06 -21.34
N MET A 148 -4.29 -1.40 -21.45
CA MET A 148 -3.98 -2.29 -20.33
C MET A 148 -2.53 -2.22 -19.90
N LEU A 149 -1.58 -2.10 -20.86
CA LEU A 149 -0.15 -1.93 -20.55
C LEU A 149 0.13 -0.64 -19.79
N LEU A 150 -0.43 0.49 -20.28
CA LEU A 150 -0.27 1.79 -19.63
C LEU A 150 -0.90 1.81 -18.24
N TYR A 151 -2.06 1.19 -18.08
CA TYR A 151 -2.71 1.06 -16.80
C TYR A 151 -1.86 0.28 -15.80
N GLN A 152 -1.38 -0.92 -16.17
CA GLN A 152 -0.54 -1.75 -15.31
C GLN A 152 0.80 -1.09 -14.98
N LEU A 153 1.37 -0.33 -15.93
CA LEU A 153 2.58 0.46 -15.67
C LEU A 153 2.30 1.54 -14.62
N GLY A 154 1.16 2.22 -14.72
CA GLY A 154 0.70 3.21 -13.74
C GLY A 154 0.54 2.60 -12.35
N GLU A 155 -0.14 1.45 -12.24
CA GLU A 155 -0.34 0.71 -10.99
C GLU A 155 1.00 0.26 -10.37
N LEU A 156 1.94 -0.24 -11.19
CA LEU A 156 3.27 -0.61 -10.73
C LEU A 156 4.04 0.58 -10.16
N LEU A 157 4.06 1.71 -10.86
CA LEU A 157 4.73 2.93 -10.40
C LEU A 157 4.12 3.45 -9.10
N GLN A 158 2.79 3.42 -9.00
CA GLN A 158 2.06 3.76 -7.77
C GLN A 158 2.43 2.82 -6.63
N GLY A 159 2.43 1.50 -6.84
CA GLY A 159 2.80 0.51 -5.84
C GLY A 159 4.22 0.74 -5.31
N ILE A 160 5.19 0.98 -6.21
CA ILE A 160 6.57 1.28 -5.83
C ILE A 160 6.66 2.58 -5.00
N ALA A 161 5.99 3.64 -5.44
CA ALA A 161 6.02 4.94 -4.77
C ALA A 161 5.40 4.87 -3.36
N VAL A 162 4.21 4.26 -3.24
CA VAL A 162 3.54 4.06 -1.95
C VAL A 162 4.34 3.11 -1.05
N GLY A 163 4.87 2.01 -1.60
CA GLY A 163 5.69 1.06 -0.85
C GLY A 163 7.00 1.68 -0.33
N ALA A 164 7.65 2.57 -1.08
CA ALA A 164 8.83 3.30 -0.62
C ALA A 164 8.49 4.24 0.54
N SER A 165 7.37 4.96 0.45
CA SER A 165 6.92 5.87 1.50
C SER A 165 6.51 5.15 2.77
N ARG A 166 5.81 4.01 2.65
CA ARG A 166 5.44 3.15 3.80
C ARG A 166 6.66 2.59 4.54
N ARG A 167 7.73 2.23 3.82
CA ARG A 167 8.97 1.75 4.46
C ARG A 167 9.59 2.78 5.39
N SER A 168 9.58 4.06 5.01
CA SER A 168 10.10 5.14 5.86
C SER A 168 9.34 5.28 7.18
N VAL A 169 8.05 4.91 7.22
CA VAL A 169 7.26 4.89 8.46
C VAL A 169 7.47 3.57 9.21
N SER A 170 7.58 2.44 8.50
CA SER A 170 7.86 1.13 9.13
C SER A 170 9.21 1.09 9.84
N ASP A 171 10.23 1.81 9.31
CA ASP A 171 11.55 1.92 9.96
C ASP A 171 11.45 2.56 11.36
N LEU A 172 10.41 3.35 11.64
CA LEU A 172 10.14 3.89 12.98
C LEU A 172 9.65 2.80 13.96
N MET A 173 8.91 1.80 13.45
CA MET A 173 8.46 0.68 14.28
C MET A 173 9.62 -0.24 14.69
N ASP A 174 10.71 -0.21 13.95
CA ASP A 174 11.94 -0.94 14.30
C ASP A 174 12.70 -0.31 15.49
N LEU A 175 12.25 0.82 16.05
CA LEU A 175 12.83 1.41 17.27
C LEU A 175 12.63 0.52 18.50
N LYS A 176 11.60 -0.30 18.53
CA LYS A 176 11.31 -1.24 19.63
C LYS A 176 12.44 -2.28 19.76
N SER A 177 12.90 -2.52 20.99
CA SER A 177 13.76 -3.65 21.32
C SER A 177 12.91 -4.93 21.31
N GLU A 178 13.43 -6.03 20.74
CA GLU A 178 12.71 -7.32 20.74
C GLU A 178 12.79 -8.01 22.11
N THR A 179 13.92 -7.89 22.80
CA THR A 179 14.18 -8.52 24.09
C THR A 179 15.01 -7.62 24.98
N ALA A 180 14.93 -7.82 26.28
CA ALA A 180 15.77 -7.18 27.29
C ALA A 180 16.46 -8.27 28.15
N THR A 181 17.72 -8.07 28.50
CA THR A 181 18.46 -8.97 29.39
C THR A 181 18.45 -8.39 30.79
N VAL A 182 17.62 -8.94 31.66
CA VAL A 182 17.56 -8.54 33.10
C VAL A 182 18.57 -9.32 33.90
N LEU A 183 19.24 -8.64 34.82
CA LEU A 183 20.10 -9.24 35.85
C LEU A 183 19.27 -9.46 37.13
N ASP A 184 18.97 -10.73 37.45
CA ASP A 184 18.22 -11.15 38.64
C ASP A 184 19.10 -12.07 39.46
N ASP A 185 19.51 -11.62 40.66
CA ASP A 185 20.45 -12.36 41.57
C ASP A 185 21.73 -12.88 40.89
N GLY A 186 22.25 -12.14 39.88
CA GLY A 186 23.47 -12.50 39.13
C GLY A 186 23.22 -13.41 37.92
N GLU A 187 22.01 -13.88 37.72
CA GLU A 187 21.62 -14.63 36.51
C GLU A 187 21.06 -13.69 35.43
N GLN A 188 21.43 -13.96 34.16
CA GLN A 188 20.91 -13.24 33.00
C GLN A 188 19.64 -13.91 32.50
N LYS A 189 18.51 -13.19 32.53
CA LYS A 189 17.22 -13.66 31.99
C LYS A 189 16.81 -12.78 30.82
N SER A 190 16.49 -13.39 29.66
CA SER A 190 15.90 -12.68 28.52
C SER A 190 14.41 -12.58 28.74
N VAL A 191 13.89 -11.35 28.74
CA VAL A 191 12.47 -11.04 28.96
C VAL A 191 11.96 -10.09 27.85
N SER A 192 10.63 -9.97 27.73
CA SER A 192 10.04 -8.94 26.88
C SER A 192 10.17 -7.56 27.55
N PRO A 193 10.47 -6.48 26.79
CA PRO A 193 10.57 -5.14 27.33
C PRO A 193 9.32 -4.69 28.11
N GLU A 194 8.12 -5.16 27.71
CA GLU A 194 6.86 -4.85 28.39
C GLU A 194 6.77 -5.44 29.80
N SER A 195 7.56 -6.48 30.11
CA SER A 195 7.58 -7.11 31.44
C SER A 195 8.53 -6.43 32.42
N LEU A 196 9.33 -5.45 31.95
CA LEU A 196 10.29 -4.72 32.78
C LEU A 196 9.57 -3.88 33.84
N LYS A 197 10.12 -3.90 35.06
CA LYS A 197 9.64 -3.09 36.18
C LYS A 197 10.60 -1.96 36.50
N ILE A 198 10.07 -0.88 37.05
CA ILE A 198 10.88 0.21 37.54
C ILE A 198 11.81 -0.33 38.62
N GLY A 199 13.14 -0.10 38.47
CA GLY A 199 14.16 -0.56 39.37
C GLY A 199 14.94 -1.79 38.89
N ASP A 200 14.44 -2.50 37.88
CA ASP A 200 15.16 -3.64 37.28
C ASP A 200 16.52 -3.20 36.72
N ILE A 201 17.53 -4.06 36.86
CA ILE A 201 18.84 -3.83 36.26
C ILE A 201 18.90 -4.61 34.94
N VAL A 202 19.19 -3.91 33.88
CA VAL A 202 19.25 -4.47 32.54
C VAL A 202 20.65 -4.32 31.95
N LEU A 203 21.11 -5.40 31.34
CA LEU A 203 22.39 -5.45 30.63
C LEU A 203 22.12 -5.18 29.14
N VAL A 204 22.80 -4.16 28.58
CA VAL A 204 22.69 -3.80 27.16
C VAL A 204 24.02 -4.06 26.48
N LYS A 205 24.05 -5.03 25.55
CA LYS A 205 25.25 -5.41 24.81
C LYS A 205 25.49 -4.46 23.62
N ALA A 206 26.71 -4.48 23.09
CA ALA A 206 27.02 -3.70 21.86
C ALA A 206 26.11 -4.09 20.72
N GLY A 207 25.52 -3.08 20.04
CA GLY A 207 24.56 -3.25 18.96
C GLY A 207 23.11 -3.50 19.40
N GLU A 208 22.86 -3.73 20.70
CA GLU A 208 21.49 -3.87 21.22
C GLU A 208 20.85 -2.49 21.45
N LYS A 209 19.52 -2.46 21.38
CA LYS A 209 18.72 -1.26 21.67
C LYS A 209 18.42 -1.19 23.17
N VAL A 210 18.43 0.03 23.69
CA VAL A 210 17.95 0.34 25.05
C VAL A 210 16.47 0.00 25.14
N PRO A 211 16.05 -0.95 26.03
CA PRO A 211 14.69 -1.50 25.98
C PRO A 211 13.63 -0.59 26.61
N ALA A 212 13.97 0.22 27.60
CA ALA A 212 13.10 1.19 28.25
C ALA A 212 13.94 2.36 28.80
N ASP A 213 13.27 3.47 29.16
CA ASP A 213 13.97 4.63 29.71
C ASP A 213 14.57 4.32 31.08
N GLY A 214 15.82 4.74 31.31
CA GLY A 214 16.53 4.43 32.54
C GLY A 214 17.75 5.31 32.80
N VAL A 215 18.55 4.90 33.77
CA VAL A 215 19.74 5.58 34.21
C VAL A 215 20.94 4.65 34.10
N LEU A 216 22.06 5.16 33.57
CA LEU A 216 23.30 4.42 33.42
C LEU A 216 23.94 4.10 34.80
N LEU A 217 24.23 2.83 35.03
CA LEU A 217 24.97 2.39 36.22
C LEU A 217 26.47 2.22 35.96
N SER A 218 26.84 1.95 34.71
CA SER A 218 28.26 1.82 34.30
C SER A 218 28.89 3.20 34.16
N LYS A 219 30.24 3.26 34.16
CA LYS A 219 30.99 4.53 34.10
C LYS A 219 30.69 5.37 32.87
N THR A 220 30.57 4.73 31.69
CA THR A 220 30.29 5.41 30.42
C THR A 220 29.56 4.48 29.49
N ALA A 221 28.69 5.07 28.65
CA ALA A 221 28.05 4.42 27.52
C ALA A 221 28.07 5.33 26.30
N SER A 222 28.31 4.77 25.10
CA SER A 222 28.27 5.48 23.83
C SER A 222 27.04 5.02 23.07
N LEU A 223 26.14 5.95 22.73
CA LEU A 223 24.82 5.66 22.16
C LEU A 223 24.68 6.29 20.76
N ASP A 224 24.20 5.51 19.83
CA ASP A 224 23.66 6.03 18.57
C ASP A 224 22.21 6.44 18.78
N THR A 225 21.96 7.74 18.73
CA THR A 225 20.64 8.33 18.90
C THR A 225 19.97 8.72 17.57
N LYS A 226 20.61 8.43 16.45
CA LYS A 226 20.21 8.84 15.11
C LYS A 226 18.74 8.52 14.79
N SER A 227 18.28 7.36 15.19
CA SER A 227 16.91 6.90 14.95
C SER A 227 15.84 7.68 15.74
N LEU A 228 16.22 8.36 16.82
CA LEU A 228 15.33 9.16 17.68
C LEU A 228 15.45 10.65 17.44
N THR A 229 16.69 11.16 17.33
CA THR A 229 16.96 12.61 17.25
C THR A 229 17.35 13.06 15.86
N GLY A 230 17.68 12.14 14.95
CA GLY A 230 18.25 12.45 13.62
C GLY A 230 19.73 12.83 13.64
N GLU A 231 20.34 12.98 14.82
CA GLU A 231 21.76 13.33 14.97
C GLU A 231 22.66 12.13 14.66
N SER A 232 23.63 12.30 13.76
CA SER A 232 24.55 11.23 13.36
C SER A 232 25.75 11.09 14.32
N ALA A 233 25.96 12.05 15.24
CA ALA A 233 27.01 11.98 16.23
C ALA A 233 26.63 11.01 17.37
N LEU A 234 27.57 10.18 17.80
CA LEU A 234 27.38 9.35 18.99
C LEU A 234 27.28 10.24 20.22
N ARG A 235 26.34 9.90 21.12
CA ARG A 235 26.17 10.57 22.40
C ARG A 235 26.85 9.74 23.49
N ASP A 236 27.87 10.31 24.12
CA ASP A 236 28.48 9.71 25.29
C ASP A 236 27.74 10.14 26.55
N VAL A 237 27.41 9.14 27.38
CA VAL A 237 26.68 9.30 28.62
C VAL A 237 27.56 8.78 29.77
N GLY A 238 27.72 9.57 30.84
CA GLY A 238 28.43 9.20 32.05
C GLY A 238 27.51 8.52 33.06
N GLU A 239 28.13 7.96 34.13
CA GLU A 239 27.39 7.33 35.23
C GLU A 239 26.32 8.24 35.81
N GLY A 240 25.13 7.71 36.04
CA GLY A 240 23.96 8.46 36.49
C GLY A 240 23.25 9.25 35.39
N GLY A 241 23.73 9.18 34.15
CA GLY A 241 23.09 9.85 33.01
C GLY A 241 21.84 9.14 32.51
N GLU A 242 20.90 9.92 31.95
CA GLU A 242 19.63 9.42 31.44
C GLU A 242 19.83 8.73 30.06
N LEU A 243 19.27 7.53 29.96
CA LEU A 243 19.23 6.71 28.76
C LEU A 243 17.79 6.64 28.23
N LEU A 244 17.59 6.94 26.95
CA LEU A 244 16.30 6.85 26.31
C LEU A 244 16.15 5.50 25.59
N SER A 245 14.97 4.92 25.69
CA SER A 245 14.62 3.71 24.95
C SER A 245 14.78 3.91 23.44
N GLY A 246 15.16 2.83 22.73
CA GLY A 246 15.35 2.86 21.27
C GLY A 246 16.71 3.38 20.79
N CYS A 247 17.54 3.98 21.64
CA CYS A 247 18.94 4.24 21.33
C CYS A 247 19.70 2.93 21.16
N ILE A 248 20.67 2.88 20.24
CA ILE A 248 21.51 1.69 20.02
C ILE A 248 22.83 1.87 20.77
N ASN A 249 23.23 0.85 21.52
CA ASN A 249 24.54 0.83 22.16
C ASN A 249 25.65 0.69 21.11
N ALA A 250 26.42 1.75 20.89
CA ALA A 250 27.54 1.77 19.95
C ALA A 250 28.90 1.48 20.64
N GLY A 251 28.91 1.30 21.97
CA GLY A 251 30.09 1.06 22.77
C GLY A 251 30.18 -0.36 23.29
N GLY A 252 30.82 -0.48 24.48
CA GLY A 252 30.91 -1.75 25.23
C GLY A 252 29.60 -2.08 25.93
N VAL A 253 29.57 -3.25 26.56
CA VAL A 253 28.45 -3.69 27.41
C VAL A 253 28.30 -2.74 28.59
N PHE A 254 27.08 -2.31 28.88
CA PHE A 254 26.78 -1.50 30.07
C PHE A 254 25.54 -2.01 30.83
N GLU A 255 25.48 -1.64 32.09
CA GLU A 255 24.34 -1.87 32.96
C GLU A 255 23.55 -0.57 33.14
N MET A 256 22.24 -0.70 33.15
CA MET A 256 21.32 0.39 33.40
C MET A 256 20.21 -0.02 34.35
N LYS A 257 19.67 0.94 35.08
CA LYS A 257 18.52 0.77 35.95
C LYS A 257 17.30 1.38 35.29
N ILE A 258 16.21 0.63 35.19
CA ILE A 258 14.94 1.09 34.60
C ILE A 258 14.33 2.17 35.50
N ALA A 259 14.07 3.35 34.92
CA ALA A 259 13.50 4.48 35.63
C ALA A 259 12.01 4.69 35.33
N ARG A 260 11.53 4.22 34.18
CA ARG A 260 10.11 4.31 33.75
C ARG A 260 9.60 2.97 33.24
N ALA A 261 8.31 2.70 33.43
CA ALA A 261 7.67 1.54 32.81
C ALA A 261 7.77 1.63 31.30
N TYR A 262 7.78 0.48 30.61
CA TYR A 262 7.87 0.43 29.14
C TYR A 262 6.82 1.30 28.45
N GLU A 263 5.56 1.27 28.93
CA GLU A 263 4.43 2.05 28.38
C GLU A 263 4.65 3.58 28.45
N ASP A 264 5.44 4.04 29.41
CA ASP A 264 5.79 5.46 29.60
C ASP A 264 7.12 5.85 28.93
N SER A 265 7.80 4.89 28.28
CA SER A 265 9.08 5.10 27.62
C SER A 265 8.96 5.98 26.37
N ALA A 266 10.07 6.57 25.94
CA ALA A 266 10.12 7.42 24.76
C ALA A 266 9.64 6.65 23.51
N VAL A 267 10.10 5.40 23.31
CA VAL A 267 9.70 4.56 22.19
C VAL A 267 8.21 4.22 22.23
N ALA A 268 7.68 3.82 23.38
CA ALA A 268 6.28 3.48 23.51
C ALA A 268 5.38 4.67 23.16
N LYS A 269 5.73 5.89 23.59
CA LYS A 269 5.00 7.11 23.23
C LYS A 269 5.07 7.44 21.76
N ILE A 270 6.24 7.26 21.13
CA ILE A 270 6.42 7.46 19.69
C ILE A 270 5.53 6.47 18.92
N LEU A 271 5.57 5.18 19.29
CA LEU A 271 4.76 4.14 18.66
C LEU A 271 3.27 4.41 18.83
N ASP A 272 2.81 4.80 20.03
CA ASP A 272 1.42 5.16 20.29
C ASP A 272 0.96 6.35 19.44
N LEU A 273 1.80 7.39 19.31
CA LEU A 273 1.52 8.54 18.44
C LEU A 273 1.42 8.14 16.97
N VAL A 274 2.33 7.28 16.49
CA VAL A 274 2.32 6.79 15.10
C VAL A 274 1.08 5.93 14.85
N GLU A 275 0.78 5.01 15.75
CA GLU A 275 -0.37 4.10 15.66
C GLU A 275 -1.70 4.86 15.71
N ASN A 276 -1.88 5.74 16.70
CA ASN A 276 -3.08 6.55 16.86
C ASN A 276 -3.24 7.59 15.74
N SER A 277 -2.16 8.12 15.19
CA SER A 277 -2.21 9.04 14.04
C SER A 277 -2.59 8.31 12.76
N SER A 278 -2.14 7.07 12.57
CA SER A 278 -2.46 6.26 11.39
C SER A 278 -3.89 5.73 11.41
N SER A 279 -4.48 5.50 12.58
CA SER A 279 -5.86 5.03 12.72
C SER A 279 -6.92 6.07 12.34
N LYS A 280 -6.59 7.37 12.46
CA LYS A 280 -7.47 8.45 11.99
C LYS A 280 -7.31 8.61 10.48
N LYS A 281 -8.26 8.03 9.69
CA LYS A 281 -8.29 8.27 8.23
C LYS A 281 -8.05 9.73 7.93
N ALA A 282 -6.94 10.00 7.25
CA ALA A 282 -6.58 11.36 6.89
C ALA A 282 -7.69 12.02 6.04
N ALA A 283 -7.94 13.30 6.24
CA ALA A 283 -8.95 14.04 5.50
C ALA A 283 -8.82 13.90 3.96
N PRO A 284 -7.59 13.84 3.38
CA PRO A 284 -7.36 13.59 1.97
C PRO A 284 -7.87 12.23 1.47
N GLU A 285 -7.73 11.15 2.26
CA GLU A 285 -8.19 9.80 1.87
C GLU A 285 -9.72 9.73 1.81
N LYS A 286 -10.42 10.39 2.75
CA LYS A 286 -11.88 10.55 2.71
C LYS A 286 -12.34 11.35 1.49
N PHE A 287 -11.56 12.36 1.08
CA PHE A 287 -11.83 13.16 -0.11
C PHE A 287 -11.73 12.32 -1.38
N ILE A 288 -10.66 11.54 -1.56
CA ILE A 288 -10.47 10.69 -2.74
C ILE A 288 -11.61 9.68 -2.86
N THR A 289 -11.97 9.00 -1.77
CA THR A 289 -13.06 8.02 -1.77
C THR A 289 -14.40 8.68 -2.13
N LYS A 290 -14.66 9.87 -1.60
CA LYS A 290 -15.88 10.63 -1.92
C LYS A 290 -15.87 11.14 -3.37
N PHE A 291 -14.74 11.63 -3.85
CA PHE A 291 -14.55 12.09 -5.22
C PHE A 291 -14.81 10.95 -6.21
N ALA A 292 -14.13 9.81 -6.06
CA ALA A 292 -14.27 8.66 -6.94
C ALA A 292 -15.72 8.17 -7.04
N LYS A 293 -16.45 8.19 -5.93
CA LYS A 293 -17.88 7.78 -5.88
C LYS A 293 -18.79 8.58 -6.82
N TYR A 294 -18.50 9.86 -7.05
CA TYR A 294 -19.31 10.72 -7.93
C TYR A 294 -18.69 10.88 -9.32
N TYR A 295 -17.37 10.96 -9.39
CA TYR A 295 -16.63 11.18 -10.62
C TYR A 295 -16.84 10.05 -11.63
N THR A 296 -16.65 8.81 -11.22
CA THR A 296 -16.73 7.64 -12.12
C THR A 296 -18.11 7.48 -12.79
N PRO A 297 -19.24 7.54 -12.07
CA PRO A 297 -20.56 7.52 -12.72
C PRO A 297 -20.78 8.67 -13.69
N VAL A 298 -20.33 9.89 -13.36
CA VAL A 298 -20.47 11.05 -14.25
C VAL A 298 -19.71 10.83 -15.54
N VAL A 299 -18.46 10.37 -15.46
CA VAL A 299 -17.64 10.07 -16.65
C VAL A 299 -18.27 8.96 -17.49
N CYS A 300 -18.78 7.89 -16.87
CA CYS A 300 -19.49 6.83 -17.58
C CYS A 300 -20.75 7.34 -18.29
N CYS A 301 -21.54 8.19 -17.64
CA CYS A 301 -22.73 8.79 -18.26
C CYS A 301 -22.37 9.70 -19.44
N LEU A 302 -21.31 10.50 -19.31
CA LEU A 302 -20.83 11.35 -20.40
C LEU A 302 -20.31 10.51 -21.57
N ALA A 303 -19.54 9.46 -21.32
CA ALA A 303 -19.08 8.54 -22.35
C ALA A 303 -20.26 7.87 -23.07
N ALA A 304 -21.27 7.40 -22.33
CA ALA A 304 -22.48 6.83 -22.90
C ALA A 304 -23.26 7.85 -23.75
N ALA A 305 -23.34 9.10 -23.29
CA ALA A 305 -23.95 10.18 -24.04
C ALA A 305 -23.21 10.47 -25.37
N ILE A 306 -21.86 10.51 -25.32
CA ILE A 306 -21.02 10.66 -26.52
C ILE A 306 -21.24 9.50 -27.49
N ALA A 307 -21.25 8.25 -26.99
CA ALA A 307 -21.40 7.06 -27.81
C ALA A 307 -22.79 6.94 -28.48
N LEU A 308 -23.86 7.39 -27.81
CA LEU A 308 -25.22 7.15 -28.24
C LEU A 308 -25.88 8.40 -28.83
N ILE A 309 -25.79 9.55 -28.17
CA ILE A 309 -26.52 10.75 -28.57
C ILE A 309 -25.89 11.39 -29.83
N VAL A 310 -24.57 11.54 -29.83
CA VAL A 310 -23.89 12.27 -30.92
C VAL A 310 -24.04 11.57 -32.26
N PRO A 311 -23.84 10.24 -32.42
CA PRO A 311 -24.06 9.60 -33.72
C PRO A 311 -25.51 9.66 -34.18
N VAL A 312 -26.49 9.62 -33.27
CA VAL A 312 -27.91 9.76 -33.60
C VAL A 312 -28.20 11.17 -34.14
N VAL A 313 -27.75 12.21 -33.43
CA VAL A 313 -27.95 13.62 -33.87
C VAL A 313 -27.30 13.87 -35.23
N LEU A 314 -26.05 13.40 -35.43
CA LEU A 314 -25.36 13.57 -36.70
C LEU A 314 -25.98 12.76 -37.82
N GLY A 315 -26.47 11.56 -37.55
CA GLY A 315 -27.21 10.73 -38.52
C GLY A 315 -28.51 11.37 -38.97
N LEU A 316 -29.25 12.00 -38.04
CA LEU A 316 -30.47 12.76 -38.34
C LEU A 316 -30.16 14.03 -39.15
N ALA A 317 -29.10 14.76 -38.79
CA ALA A 317 -28.71 16.00 -39.44
C ALA A 317 -28.19 15.79 -40.88
N ASN A 318 -27.51 14.68 -41.16
CA ASN A 318 -26.87 14.38 -42.44
C ASN A 318 -27.65 13.36 -43.31
N GLY A 319 -28.87 13.02 -42.94
CA GLY A 319 -29.77 12.22 -43.77
C GLY A 319 -29.42 10.74 -43.92
N GLY A 320 -28.64 10.15 -42.97
CA GLY A 320 -28.30 8.72 -42.96
C GLY A 320 -26.84 8.43 -42.63
N GLY A 321 -26.40 7.16 -42.79
CA GLY A 321 -25.01 6.79 -42.56
C GLY A 321 -24.68 6.44 -41.10
N TYR A 322 -25.66 6.05 -40.30
CA TYR A 322 -25.54 5.80 -38.86
C TYR A 322 -24.37 4.87 -38.48
N GLY A 323 -24.11 3.81 -39.27
CA GLY A 323 -23.07 2.82 -38.90
C GLY A 323 -21.66 3.40 -38.82
N GLY A 324 -21.30 4.31 -39.74
CA GLY A 324 -20.01 4.99 -39.70
C GLY A 324 -19.86 5.95 -38.50
N TYR A 325 -20.94 6.68 -38.21
CA TYR A 325 -20.97 7.59 -37.07
C TYR A 325 -20.88 6.82 -35.74
N PHE A 326 -21.66 5.74 -35.58
CA PHE A 326 -21.60 4.91 -34.36
C PHE A 326 -20.23 4.37 -34.09
N ARG A 327 -19.55 3.74 -35.07
CA ARG A 327 -18.21 3.23 -34.89
C ARG A 327 -17.23 4.30 -34.44
N ARG A 328 -17.23 5.45 -35.11
CA ARG A 328 -16.32 6.56 -34.76
C ARG A 328 -16.58 7.12 -33.37
N TRP A 329 -17.85 7.36 -33.01
CA TRP A 329 -18.19 7.98 -31.73
C TRP A 329 -18.12 7.03 -30.55
N ILE A 330 -18.31 5.71 -30.77
CA ILE A 330 -18.02 4.70 -29.75
C ILE A 330 -16.51 4.68 -29.46
N ASN A 331 -15.64 4.67 -30.49
CA ASN A 331 -14.19 4.75 -30.27
C ASN A 331 -13.80 6.05 -29.54
N THR A 332 -14.37 7.19 -29.93
CA THR A 332 -14.16 8.45 -29.22
C THR A 332 -14.60 8.37 -27.75
N ALA A 333 -15.71 7.73 -27.45
CA ALA A 333 -16.20 7.56 -26.08
C ALA A 333 -15.32 6.62 -25.25
N LEU A 334 -14.78 5.56 -25.86
CA LEU A 334 -13.81 4.66 -25.19
C LEU A 334 -12.51 5.39 -24.89
N ASN A 335 -11.97 6.15 -25.84
CA ASN A 335 -10.80 6.99 -25.62
C ASN A 335 -11.05 8.06 -24.54
N PHE A 336 -12.25 8.65 -24.52
CA PHE A 336 -12.66 9.58 -23.47
C PHE A 336 -12.62 8.90 -22.07
N LEU A 337 -13.07 7.64 -21.94
CA LEU A 337 -12.99 6.89 -20.69
C LEU A 337 -11.55 6.72 -20.22
N VAL A 338 -10.63 6.38 -21.12
CA VAL A 338 -9.20 6.21 -20.81
C VAL A 338 -8.58 7.51 -20.33
N ILE A 339 -8.78 8.60 -21.08
CA ILE A 339 -8.19 9.92 -20.76
C ILE A 339 -8.78 10.50 -19.47
N SER A 340 -10.03 10.16 -19.17
CA SER A 340 -10.72 10.60 -17.95
C SER A 340 -10.31 9.81 -16.70
N CYS A 341 -9.26 8.98 -16.74
CA CYS A 341 -8.73 8.35 -15.54
C CYS A 341 -8.11 9.41 -14.61
N PRO A 342 -8.53 9.52 -13.34
CA PRO A 342 -7.92 10.44 -12.38
C PRO A 342 -6.64 9.85 -11.74
N CYS A 343 -5.87 9.05 -12.49
CA CYS A 343 -4.73 8.29 -12.00
C CYS A 343 -3.69 9.16 -11.28
N ALA A 344 -3.39 10.35 -11.85
CA ALA A 344 -2.46 11.29 -11.24
C ALA A 344 -2.94 11.81 -9.87
N LEU A 345 -4.25 12.04 -9.71
CA LEU A 345 -4.84 12.49 -8.44
C LEU A 345 -4.77 11.38 -7.38
N ILE A 346 -5.08 10.15 -7.79
CA ILE A 346 -5.06 8.96 -6.90
C ILE A 346 -3.64 8.66 -6.42
N ILE A 347 -2.63 8.85 -7.28
CA ILE A 347 -1.21 8.64 -6.94
C ILE A 347 -0.67 9.79 -6.08
N SER A 348 -0.96 11.04 -6.45
CA SER A 348 -0.31 12.21 -5.85
C SER A 348 -0.62 12.38 -4.36
N VAL A 349 -1.84 12.06 -3.93
CA VAL A 349 -2.28 12.29 -2.55
C VAL A 349 -1.58 11.35 -1.55
N PRO A 350 -1.62 10.00 -1.71
CA PRO A 350 -0.87 9.12 -0.80
C PRO A 350 0.63 9.39 -0.88
N LEU A 351 1.17 9.60 -2.08
CA LEU A 351 2.61 9.86 -2.26
C LEU A 351 3.06 11.10 -1.52
N THR A 352 2.34 12.21 -1.63
CA THR A 352 2.67 13.47 -0.93
C THR A 352 2.56 13.31 0.57
N TYR A 353 1.51 12.64 1.04
CA TYR A 353 1.27 12.40 2.46
C TYR A 353 2.37 11.55 3.10
N PHE A 354 2.66 10.38 2.54
CA PHE A 354 3.69 9.49 3.06
C PHE A 354 5.10 10.05 2.87
N SER A 355 5.37 10.73 1.76
CA SER A 355 6.66 11.41 1.54
C SER A 355 6.88 12.53 2.55
N GLY A 356 5.83 13.28 2.88
CA GLY A 356 5.88 14.32 3.92
C GLY A 356 6.22 13.74 5.29
N ILE A 357 5.49 12.69 5.72
CA ILE A 357 5.76 12.00 6.99
C ILE A 357 7.18 11.42 6.99
N GLY A 358 7.58 10.71 5.92
CA GLY A 358 8.93 10.14 5.83
C GLY A 358 10.03 11.18 5.86
N SER A 359 9.82 12.36 5.27
CA SER A 359 10.77 13.48 5.34
C SER A 359 10.85 14.07 6.75
N CYS A 360 9.72 14.28 7.42
CA CYS A 360 9.67 14.71 8.81
C CYS A 360 10.40 13.74 9.73
N ALA A 361 10.11 12.44 9.61
CA ALA A 361 10.75 11.39 10.40
C ALA A 361 12.27 11.37 10.23
N ARG A 362 12.78 11.50 8.99
CA ARG A 362 14.23 11.58 8.72
C ARG A 362 14.91 12.78 9.36
N ASN A 363 14.17 13.85 9.57
CA ASN A 363 14.66 15.07 10.22
C ASN A 363 14.37 15.10 11.73
N GLY A 364 13.95 13.97 12.34
CA GLY A 364 13.66 13.88 13.76
C GLY A 364 12.39 14.64 14.19
N ILE A 365 11.52 14.97 13.25
CA ILE A 365 10.22 15.60 13.54
C ILE A 365 9.17 14.50 13.52
N LEU A 366 8.66 14.17 14.69
CA LEU A 366 7.63 13.15 14.91
C LEU A 366 6.34 13.78 15.40
#